data_7efd44d9460cf3b5c3445bac35428125
#
_entry.id   7efd44d9460cf3b5c3445bac35428125
#
_cell.length_a   1.000
_cell.length_b   1.000
_cell.length_c   1.000
_cell.angle_alpha   90.00
_cell.angle_beta   90.00
_cell.angle_gamma   90.00
#
_symmetry.space_group_name_H-M   'P 1'
#
loop_
_entity.id
_entity.type
_entity.pdbx_description
1 polymer ?
#
loop_
_entity_poly.entity_id
_entity_poly.type
_entity_poly.pdbx_seq_one_letter_code
_entity_poly.pdbx_strand_id
1 'polypeptide(L)'
;FITLFDDETGVYVRSGIIENGRDTGADPFMASFPHLIDVGVMGHCIHGKTGLCRKAGIGCYQNGAVTEKPNMTIDDFRWIAEQCRGRTNQLALGGRGDPDQHEHFEELLQICRENGLVPNFTTSGYGLTPELAAVCRKYCGAVAVSWYRSTYTHNAIRMLLDAGVKTNIHYVLGQNSIDEAIERL
;
A
#
# COMPACT_ATOMS: atom_id res chain seq x y z
N PHE A 1 -12.66 -11.30 -21.24
CA PHE A 1 -11.41 -10.67 -20.79
C PHE A 1 -10.50 -11.69 -20.14
N ILE A 2 -9.22 -11.37 -20.06
CA ILE A 2 -8.22 -12.20 -19.41
C ILE A 2 -7.63 -11.40 -18.24
N THR A 3 -7.58 -12.04 -17.07
CA THR A 3 -6.87 -11.52 -15.90
C THR A 3 -5.69 -12.45 -15.61
N LEU A 4 -4.52 -11.87 -15.46
CA LEU A 4 -3.32 -12.55 -15.00
C LEU A 4 -2.92 -11.93 -13.65
N PHE A 5 -2.68 -12.77 -12.67
CA PHE A 5 -2.25 -12.37 -11.36
C PHE A 5 -1.08 -13.23 -10.91
N ASP A 6 -0.01 -12.58 -10.47
CA ASP A 6 1.16 -13.20 -9.87
C ASP A 6 1.05 -13.06 -8.35
N ASP A 7 0.83 -14.16 -7.65
CA ASP A 7 0.64 -14.21 -6.20
C ASP A 7 1.93 -14.01 -5.38
N GLU A 8 3.10 -14.14 -6.02
CA GLU A 8 4.37 -13.81 -5.36
C GLU A 8 4.61 -12.30 -5.35
N THR A 9 4.44 -11.66 -6.50
CA THR A 9 4.81 -10.24 -6.69
C THR A 9 3.63 -9.28 -6.61
N GLY A 10 2.40 -9.77 -6.66
CA GLY A 10 1.19 -8.95 -6.73
C GLY A 10 1.00 -8.25 -8.09
N VAL A 11 1.76 -8.62 -9.12
CA VAL A 11 1.55 -8.07 -10.46
C VAL A 11 0.20 -8.51 -11.00
N TYR A 12 -0.58 -7.55 -11.42
CA TYR A 12 -1.93 -7.75 -11.94
C TYR A 12 -2.04 -7.12 -13.33
N VAL A 13 -2.41 -7.95 -14.30
CA VAL A 13 -2.64 -7.51 -15.69
C VAL A 13 -4.04 -7.93 -16.11
N ARG A 14 -4.76 -7.04 -16.74
CA ARG A 14 -6.10 -7.29 -17.28
C ARG A 14 -6.22 -6.79 -18.70
N SER A 15 -6.78 -7.62 -19.58
CA SER A 15 -7.18 -7.20 -20.93
C SER A 15 -8.63 -6.70 -20.93
N GLY A 16 -8.96 -5.86 -21.91
CA GLY A 16 -10.36 -5.53 -22.24
C GLY A 16 -11.12 -6.72 -22.85
N ILE A 17 -12.36 -6.47 -23.23
CA ILE A 17 -13.17 -7.45 -23.97
C ILE A 17 -12.73 -7.40 -25.44
N ILE A 18 -12.16 -8.50 -25.90
CA ILE A 18 -11.71 -8.65 -27.30
C ILE A 18 -12.77 -9.42 -28.08
N GLU A 19 -13.34 -8.80 -29.12
CA GLU A 19 -14.27 -9.44 -30.07
C GLU A 19 -13.71 -9.31 -31.48
N ASN A 20 -13.65 -10.42 -32.22
CA ASN A 20 -13.10 -10.48 -33.57
C ASN A 20 -11.69 -9.86 -33.71
N GLY A 21 -10.84 -10.03 -32.64
CA GLY A 21 -9.47 -9.51 -32.63
C GLY A 21 -9.36 -7.99 -32.37
N ARG A 22 -10.45 -7.33 -31.99
CA ARG A 22 -10.47 -5.90 -31.65
C ARG A 22 -10.94 -5.68 -30.23
N ASP A 23 -10.32 -4.75 -29.54
CA ASP A 23 -10.80 -4.27 -28.23
C ASP A 23 -12.11 -3.51 -28.44
N THR A 24 -13.16 -3.93 -27.74
CA THR A 24 -14.49 -3.30 -27.82
C THR A 24 -14.54 -1.96 -27.12
N GLY A 25 -13.51 -1.61 -26.31
CA GLY A 25 -13.52 -0.47 -25.42
C GLY A 25 -14.48 -0.60 -24.24
N ALA A 26 -15.19 -1.74 -24.10
CA ALA A 26 -16.03 -2.01 -22.95
C ALA A 26 -15.17 -2.42 -21.76
N ASP A 27 -15.42 -1.79 -20.59
CA ASP A 27 -14.76 -2.19 -19.34
C ASP A 27 -15.38 -3.53 -18.86
N PRO A 28 -14.60 -4.61 -18.78
CA PRO A 28 -15.09 -5.91 -18.32
C PRO A 28 -15.37 -5.92 -16.80
N PHE A 29 -15.31 -4.78 -16.11
CA PHE A 29 -15.19 -4.68 -14.68
C PHE A 29 -16.51 -4.87 -13.91
N MET A 30 -17.06 -6.05 -14.01
CA MET A 30 -18.15 -6.50 -13.14
C MET A 30 -17.71 -7.78 -12.42
N ALA A 31 -16.64 -7.68 -11.63
CA ALA A 31 -16.27 -8.79 -10.77
C ALA A 31 -17.31 -8.95 -9.67
N SER A 32 -17.63 -10.18 -9.30
CA SER A 32 -18.57 -10.50 -8.21
C SER A 32 -18.04 -10.09 -6.82
N PHE A 33 -16.73 -9.85 -6.74
CA PHE A 33 -16.04 -9.41 -5.53
C PHE A 33 -14.79 -8.60 -5.91
N PRO A 34 -14.36 -7.60 -5.11
CA PRO A 34 -13.19 -6.79 -5.40
C PRO A 34 -11.90 -7.62 -5.47
N HIS A 35 -11.09 -7.41 -6.50
CA HIS A 35 -9.77 -8.05 -6.62
C HIS A 35 -8.71 -7.43 -5.72
N LEU A 36 -8.88 -6.17 -5.32
CA LEU A 36 -8.08 -5.46 -4.34
C LEU A 36 -9.01 -4.77 -3.36
N ILE A 37 -8.67 -4.82 -2.08
CA ILE A 37 -9.41 -4.15 -1.01
C ILE A 37 -8.41 -3.33 -0.19
N ASP A 38 -8.76 -2.06 0.05
CA ASP A 38 -8.07 -1.21 1.01
C ASP A 38 -8.60 -1.47 2.42
N VAL A 39 -7.70 -1.81 3.36
CA VAL A 39 -8.04 -2.07 4.76
C VAL A 39 -7.32 -1.08 5.66
N GLY A 40 -8.10 -0.27 6.37
CA GLY A 40 -7.59 0.72 7.31
C GLY A 40 -7.18 0.07 8.64
N VAL A 41 -5.96 -0.41 8.75
CA VAL A 41 -5.43 -1.05 9.97
C VAL A 41 -4.99 -0.05 11.05
N MET A 42 -4.66 1.19 10.64
CA MET A 42 -4.18 2.25 11.54
C MET A 42 -5.32 3.17 11.98
N GLY A 43 -5.50 3.31 13.29
CA GLY A 43 -6.47 4.22 13.90
C GLY A 43 -5.91 5.60 14.25
N HIS A 44 -4.56 5.75 14.29
CA HIS A 44 -3.85 6.98 14.60
C HIS A 44 -2.66 7.20 13.67
N CYS A 45 -2.10 8.40 13.69
CA CYS A 45 -0.96 8.77 12.86
C CYS A 45 0.09 9.53 13.68
N ILE A 46 1.30 8.99 13.75
CA ILE A 46 2.43 9.67 14.40
C ILE A 46 2.76 11.01 13.73
N HIS A 47 2.62 11.09 12.39
CA HIS A 47 2.87 12.31 11.62
C HIS A 47 1.81 13.37 11.85
N GLY A 48 0.59 12.98 12.20
CA GLY A 48 -0.46 13.90 12.61
C GLY A 48 -0.04 14.76 13.81
N LYS A 49 0.60 14.13 14.80
CA LYS A 49 1.12 14.78 15.99
C LYS A 49 2.36 15.64 15.70
N THR A 50 3.30 15.14 14.91
CA THR A 50 4.56 15.82 14.59
C THR A 50 4.44 16.89 13.50
N GLY A 51 3.38 16.84 12.72
CA GLY A 51 3.14 17.73 11.58
C GLY A 51 4.10 17.52 10.40
N LEU A 52 4.74 16.36 10.28
CA LEU A 52 5.72 16.07 9.21
C LEU A 52 5.12 16.22 7.82
N CYS A 53 3.93 15.66 7.57
CA CYS A 53 3.25 15.80 6.27
C CYS A 53 2.98 17.27 5.93
N ARG A 54 2.50 18.05 6.92
CA ARG A 54 2.24 19.49 6.73
C ARG A 54 3.53 20.26 6.43
N LYS A 55 4.64 19.94 7.10
CA LYS A 55 5.95 20.55 6.82
C LYS A 55 6.44 20.20 5.41
N ALA A 56 6.07 19.03 4.89
CA ALA A 56 6.34 18.63 3.51
C ALA A 56 5.36 19.23 2.49
N GLY A 57 4.43 20.10 2.91
CA GLY A 57 3.44 20.72 2.04
C GLY A 57 2.29 19.80 1.62
N ILE A 58 2.09 18.68 2.32
CA ILE A 58 1.08 17.68 1.97
C ILE A 58 -0.14 17.81 2.89
N GLY A 59 -1.32 17.97 2.27
CA GLY A 59 -2.60 17.90 2.96
C GLY A 59 -2.98 16.44 3.24
N CYS A 60 -3.25 16.13 4.50
CA CYS A 60 -3.67 14.79 4.89
C CYS A 60 -5.17 14.61 4.64
N TYR A 61 -5.55 13.76 3.67
CA TYR A 61 -6.95 13.43 3.38
C TYR A 61 -7.63 12.61 4.49
N GLN A 62 -6.84 11.88 5.30
CA GLN A 62 -7.32 11.09 6.44
C GLN A 62 -7.52 11.93 7.72
N ASN A 63 -7.13 13.21 7.68
CA ASN A 63 -7.21 14.11 8.84
C ASN A 63 -6.54 13.54 10.11
N GLY A 64 -5.40 12.89 9.93
CA GLY A 64 -4.68 12.15 10.98
C GLY A 64 -4.23 12.99 12.19
N ALA A 65 -4.27 14.33 12.06
CA ALA A 65 -3.93 15.24 13.15
C ALA A 65 -5.02 15.36 14.24
N VAL A 66 -6.28 15.00 13.92
CA VAL A 66 -7.44 15.40 14.74
C VAL A 66 -8.07 14.24 15.51
N THR A 67 -7.87 13.00 15.07
CA THR A 67 -8.52 11.83 15.69
C THR A 67 -7.51 10.74 16.01
N GLU A 68 -7.50 10.32 17.26
CA GLU A 68 -6.74 9.16 17.72
C GLU A 68 -7.74 8.06 18.11
N LYS A 69 -7.62 6.91 17.46
CA LYS A 69 -8.38 5.70 17.74
C LYS A 69 -7.39 4.56 17.89
N PRO A 70 -7.77 3.46 18.54
CA PRO A 70 -6.95 2.24 18.54
C PRO A 70 -6.77 1.73 17.11
N ASN A 71 -5.67 1.04 16.89
CA ASN A 71 -5.45 0.29 15.66
C ASN A 71 -6.44 -0.88 15.56
N MET A 72 -6.61 -1.43 14.37
CA MET A 72 -7.43 -2.62 14.17
C MET A 72 -6.85 -3.80 14.96
N THR A 73 -7.69 -4.58 15.60
CA THR A 73 -7.24 -5.79 16.29
C THR A 73 -6.85 -6.88 15.31
N ILE A 74 -5.98 -7.79 15.73
CA ILE A 74 -5.60 -8.94 14.90
C ILE A 74 -6.81 -9.83 14.61
N ASP A 75 -7.72 -9.98 15.55
CA ASP A 75 -8.92 -10.81 15.37
C ASP A 75 -9.84 -10.22 14.30
N ASP A 76 -10.08 -8.90 14.31
CA ASP A 76 -10.87 -8.21 13.28
C ASP A 76 -10.20 -8.32 11.91
N PHE A 77 -8.89 -8.14 11.85
CA PHE A 77 -8.14 -8.25 10.60
C PHE A 77 -8.19 -9.68 10.05
N ARG A 78 -8.01 -10.69 10.90
CA ARG A 78 -8.10 -12.11 10.54
C ARG A 78 -9.47 -12.43 9.96
N TRP A 79 -10.53 -11.96 10.61
CA TRP A 79 -11.89 -12.13 10.10
C TRP A 79 -12.07 -11.53 8.69
N ILE A 80 -11.56 -10.32 8.45
CA ILE A 80 -11.58 -9.69 7.11
C ILE A 80 -10.82 -10.53 6.09
N ALA A 81 -9.60 -10.96 6.41
CA ALA A 81 -8.77 -11.75 5.50
C ALA A 81 -9.43 -13.08 5.12
N GLU A 82 -10.07 -13.74 6.08
CA GLU A 82 -10.83 -14.98 5.84
C GLU A 82 -12.00 -14.77 4.89
N GLN A 83 -12.73 -13.63 4.99
CA GLN A 83 -13.81 -13.29 4.05
C GLN A 83 -13.30 -13.02 2.63
N CYS A 84 -12.03 -12.62 2.49
CA CYS A 84 -11.39 -12.33 1.20
C CYS A 84 -10.80 -13.58 0.52
N ARG A 85 -10.58 -14.66 1.28
CA ARG A 85 -9.92 -15.89 0.79
C ARG A 85 -10.57 -16.44 -0.48
N GLY A 86 -9.76 -16.66 -1.53
CA GLY A 86 -10.22 -17.19 -2.82
C GLY A 86 -11.12 -16.25 -3.62
N ARG A 87 -11.30 -14.99 -3.19
CA ARG A 87 -12.18 -14.00 -3.82
C ARG A 87 -11.46 -12.70 -4.16
N THR A 88 -10.47 -12.33 -3.35
CA THR A 88 -9.63 -11.14 -3.51
C THR A 88 -8.19 -11.58 -3.76
N ASN A 89 -7.44 -10.82 -4.55
CA ASN A 89 -6.04 -11.09 -4.83
C ASN A 89 -5.10 -10.35 -3.87
N GLN A 90 -5.45 -9.11 -3.52
CA GLN A 90 -4.57 -8.20 -2.78
C GLN A 90 -5.31 -7.47 -1.66
N LEU A 91 -4.62 -7.27 -0.52
CA LEU A 91 -5.01 -6.31 0.50
C LEU A 91 -4.02 -5.17 0.55
N ALA A 92 -4.49 -3.94 0.33
CA ALA A 92 -3.73 -2.73 0.54
C ALA A 92 -3.94 -2.27 1.98
N LEU A 93 -2.89 -2.38 2.81
CA LEU A 93 -2.95 -1.95 4.20
C LEU A 93 -2.76 -0.44 4.28
N GLY A 94 -3.60 0.22 5.05
CA GLY A 94 -3.61 1.66 5.13
C GLY A 94 -4.24 2.18 6.42
N GLY A 95 -4.94 3.29 6.31
CA GLY A 95 -5.60 3.96 7.41
C GLY A 95 -5.02 5.35 7.68
N ARG A 96 -5.01 5.77 8.93
CA ARG A 96 -4.59 7.11 9.32
C ARG A 96 -3.09 7.31 9.49
N GLY A 97 -2.32 6.25 9.52
CA GLY A 97 -0.87 6.27 9.70
C GLY A 97 -0.20 5.31 8.76
N ASP A 98 1.09 5.16 8.96
CA ASP A 98 1.88 4.19 8.22
C ASP A 98 1.63 2.79 8.79
N PRO A 99 1.22 1.80 7.99
CA PRO A 99 0.91 0.45 8.47
C PRO A 99 2.09 -0.26 9.15
N ASP A 100 3.32 0.05 8.76
CA ASP A 100 4.55 -0.45 9.36
C ASP A 100 4.79 0.05 10.80
N GLN A 101 3.94 0.95 11.29
CA GLN A 101 3.89 1.40 12.69
C GLN A 101 2.86 0.63 13.53
N HIS A 102 2.16 -0.34 12.95
CA HIS A 102 1.22 -1.19 13.68
C HIS A 102 1.99 -2.14 14.61
N GLU A 103 1.53 -2.29 15.85
CA GLU A 103 2.16 -3.13 16.88
C GLU A 103 2.31 -4.60 16.49
N HIS A 104 1.46 -5.07 15.56
CA HIS A 104 1.45 -6.45 15.05
C HIS A 104 1.68 -6.48 13.53
N PHE A 105 2.51 -5.58 12.99
CA PHE A 105 2.65 -5.42 11.54
C PHE A 105 3.02 -6.72 10.81
N GLU A 106 4.04 -7.45 11.29
CA GLU A 106 4.43 -8.72 10.65
C GLU A 106 3.29 -9.75 10.66
N GLU A 107 2.53 -9.83 11.76
CA GLU A 107 1.40 -10.75 11.87
C GLU A 107 0.27 -10.42 10.88
N LEU A 108 0.00 -9.13 10.65
CA LEU A 108 -0.96 -8.70 9.61
C LEU A 108 -0.55 -9.22 8.22
N LEU A 109 0.73 -9.08 7.87
CA LEU A 109 1.26 -9.55 6.58
C LEU A 109 1.20 -11.08 6.47
N GLN A 110 1.54 -11.78 7.54
CA GLN A 110 1.45 -13.24 7.62
C GLN A 110 0.02 -13.73 7.42
N ILE A 111 -0.97 -13.13 8.10
CA ILE A 111 -2.39 -13.45 7.93
C ILE A 111 -2.83 -13.29 6.48
N CYS A 112 -2.39 -12.26 5.78
CA CYS A 112 -2.67 -12.11 4.35
C CYS A 112 -2.19 -13.34 3.58
N ARG A 113 -0.93 -13.73 3.74
CA ARG A 113 -0.35 -14.88 3.00
C ARG A 113 -1.01 -16.21 3.36
N GLU A 114 -1.34 -16.43 4.61
CA GLU A 114 -2.08 -17.62 5.07
C GLU A 114 -3.47 -17.75 4.40
N ASN A 115 -4.03 -16.63 3.96
CA ASN A 115 -5.31 -16.57 3.26
C ASN A 115 -5.18 -16.48 1.73
N GLY A 116 -3.96 -16.63 1.18
CA GLY A 116 -3.71 -16.55 -0.26
C GLY A 116 -3.83 -15.13 -0.82
N LEU A 117 -3.65 -14.12 0.04
CA LEU A 117 -3.73 -12.70 -0.32
C LEU A 117 -2.33 -12.09 -0.38
N VAL A 118 -2.09 -11.21 -1.34
CA VAL A 118 -0.83 -10.46 -1.44
C VAL A 118 -0.99 -9.12 -0.70
N PRO A 119 -0.29 -8.90 0.43
CA PRO A 119 -0.30 -7.62 1.09
C PRO A 119 0.58 -6.61 0.38
N ASN A 120 0.11 -5.38 0.31
CA ASN A 120 0.88 -4.20 -0.07
C ASN A 120 0.50 -3.03 0.83
N PHE A 121 1.33 -2.01 0.89
CA PHE A 121 1.03 -0.82 1.68
C PHE A 121 1.83 0.40 1.20
N THR A 122 1.40 1.57 1.68
CA THR A 122 2.12 2.83 1.50
C THR A 122 2.63 3.31 2.85
N THR A 123 3.90 3.69 2.92
CA THR A 123 4.53 4.27 4.10
C THR A 123 5.16 5.62 3.79
N SER A 124 5.37 6.45 4.81
CA SER A 124 6.24 7.62 4.72
C SER A 124 7.72 7.24 4.74
N GLY A 125 8.03 6.04 5.21
CA GLY A 125 9.37 5.54 5.47
C GLY A 125 9.98 6.03 6.79
N TYR A 126 9.22 6.78 7.60
CA TYR A 126 9.70 7.23 8.90
C TYR A 126 9.77 6.08 9.90
N GLY A 127 10.97 5.81 10.40
CA GLY A 127 11.19 4.71 11.34
C GLY A 127 11.30 3.32 10.70
N LEU A 128 11.30 3.23 9.35
CA LEU A 128 11.60 1.95 8.68
C LEU A 128 13.02 1.50 9.05
N THR A 129 13.16 0.21 9.38
CA THR A 129 14.43 -0.42 9.72
C THR A 129 14.78 -1.54 8.73
N PRO A 130 16.06 -1.98 8.68
CA PRO A 130 16.43 -3.13 7.85
C PRO A 130 15.64 -4.40 8.18
N GLU A 131 15.29 -4.61 9.45
CA GLU A 131 14.49 -5.76 9.89
C GLU A 131 13.07 -5.68 9.31
N LEU A 132 12.43 -4.51 9.35
CA LEU A 132 11.12 -4.29 8.73
C LEU A 132 11.18 -4.42 7.21
N ALA A 133 12.26 -3.97 6.57
CA ALA A 133 12.47 -4.18 5.14
C ALA A 133 12.60 -5.68 4.79
N ALA A 134 13.26 -6.47 5.64
CA ALA A 134 13.33 -7.93 5.47
C ALA A 134 11.95 -8.60 5.64
N VAL A 135 11.13 -8.14 6.59
CA VAL A 135 9.74 -8.57 6.75
C VAL A 135 8.92 -8.24 5.49
N CYS A 136 9.06 -7.02 4.95
CA CYS A 136 8.41 -6.62 3.71
C CYS A 136 8.84 -7.53 2.54
N ARG A 137 10.12 -7.85 2.43
CA ARG A 137 10.63 -8.78 1.39
C ARG A 137 10.01 -10.15 1.47
N LYS A 138 9.77 -10.64 2.69
CA LYS A 138 9.20 -11.97 2.93
C LYS A 138 7.73 -12.07 2.55
N TYR A 139 6.95 -11.01 2.78
CA TYR A 139 5.50 -11.09 2.70
C TYR A 139 4.86 -10.18 1.64
N CYS A 140 5.39 -8.97 1.41
CA CYS A 140 4.74 -8.00 0.55
C CYS A 140 4.94 -8.28 -0.94
N GLY A 141 3.93 -8.00 -1.75
CA GLY A 141 4.08 -7.92 -3.20
C GLY A 141 4.84 -6.67 -3.62
N ALA A 142 4.49 -5.53 -3.04
CA ALA A 142 5.15 -4.25 -3.25
C ALA A 142 4.97 -3.33 -2.03
N VAL A 143 5.86 -2.34 -1.90
CA VAL A 143 5.74 -1.26 -0.92
C VAL A 143 5.87 0.07 -1.65
N ALA A 144 4.93 0.99 -1.41
CA ALA A 144 5.01 2.35 -1.91
C ALA A 144 5.56 3.28 -0.81
N VAL A 145 6.50 4.16 -1.17
CA VAL A 145 7.03 5.17 -0.26
C VAL A 145 6.55 6.55 -0.69
N SER A 146 5.87 7.25 0.23
CA SER A 146 5.39 8.61 -0.01
C SER A 146 6.57 9.57 -0.15
N TRP A 147 6.57 10.35 -1.22
CA TRP A 147 7.65 11.28 -1.53
C TRP A 147 7.58 12.56 -0.68
N TYR A 148 8.23 12.56 0.48
CA TYR A 148 8.27 13.72 1.39
C TYR A 148 9.57 14.54 1.29
N ARG A 149 10.44 14.25 0.33
CA ARG A 149 11.71 14.98 0.10
C ARG A 149 12.62 15.00 1.32
N SER A 150 12.50 14.02 2.19
CA SER A 150 13.23 13.93 3.45
C SER A 150 14.32 12.86 3.40
N THR A 151 15.31 12.97 4.28
CA THR A 151 16.36 11.97 4.39
C THR A 151 15.80 10.59 4.74
N TYR A 152 14.79 10.53 5.60
CA TYR A 152 14.18 9.25 5.97
C TYR A 152 13.44 8.60 4.79
N THR A 153 12.79 9.38 3.90
CA THR A 153 12.17 8.86 2.66
C THR A 153 13.22 8.23 1.77
N HIS A 154 14.33 8.92 1.51
CA HIS A 154 15.41 8.37 0.68
C HIS A 154 16.04 7.11 1.30
N ASN A 155 16.27 7.11 2.62
CA ASN A 155 16.81 5.96 3.31
C ASN A 155 15.87 4.76 3.27
N ALA A 156 14.56 4.97 3.44
CA ALA A 156 13.56 3.92 3.35
C ALA A 156 13.51 3.30 1.95
N ILE A 157 13.50 4.12 0.90
CA ILE A 157 13.55 3.62 -0.49
C ILE A 157 14.79 2.74 -0.69
N ARG A 158 15.96 3.22 -0.25
CA ARG A 158 17.21 2.46 -0.37
C ARG A 158 17.16 1.14 0.39
N MET A 159 16.72 1.15 1.65
CA MET A 159 16.59 -0.07 2.46
C MET A 159 15.67 -1.11 1.83
N LEU A 160 14.52 -0.68 1.29
CA LEU A 160 13.58 -1.57 0.62
C LEU A 160 14.19 -2.16 -0.66
N LEU A 161 14.86 -1.34 -1.48
CA LEU A 161 15.53 -1.81 -2.70
C LEU A 161 16.68 -2.77 -2.38
N ASP A 162 17.52 -2.45 -1.38
CA ASP A 162 18.64 -3.30 -0.94
C ASP A 162 18.14 -4.64 -0.38
N ALA A 163 16.96 -4.65 0.26
CA ALA A 163 16.29 -5.88 0.70
C ALA A 163 15.61 -6.65 -0.45
N GLY A 164 15.59 -6.10 -1.69
CA GLY A 164 14.95 -6.72 -2.84
C GLY A 164 13.43 -6.61 -2.85
N VAL A 165 12.87 -5.63 -2.15
CA VAL A 165 11.43 -5.32 -2.16
C VAL A 165 11.09 -4.55 -3.42
N LYS A 166 10.03 -4.94 -4.14
CA LYS A 166 9.46 -4.11 -5.21
C LYS A 166 8.95 -2.81 -4.60
N THR A 167 9.59 -1.70 -4.97
CA THR A 167 9.36 -0.40 -4.33
C THR A 167 8.84 0.61 -5.34
N ASN A 168 7.73 1.26 -5.00
CA ASN A 168 7.14 2.34 -5.79
C ASN A 168 7.26 3.66 -5.03
N ILE A 169 7.32 4.76 -5.78
CA ILE A 169 7.23 6.11 -5.21
C ILE A 169 5.78 6.58 -5.31
N HIS A 170 5.17 6.91 -4.18
CA HIS A 170 3.86 7.54 -4.13
C HIS A 170 4.04 9.06 -4.12
N TYR A 171 3.82 9.68 -5.28
CA TYR A 171 3.98 11.11 -5.48
C TYR A 171 2.64 11.81 -5.53
N VAL A 172 2.44 12.81 -4.66
CA VAL A 172 1.22 13.63 -4.65
C VAL A 172 1.44 14.83 -5.58
N LEU A 173 0.74 14.82 -6.72
CA LEU A 173 0.75 15.92 -7.68
C LEU A 173 -0.14 17.08 -7.20
N GLY A 174 0.40 18.27 -7.26
CA GLY A 174 -0.28 19.53 -7.00
C GLY A 174 0.29 20.64 -7.87
N GLN A 175 -0.34 21.80 -7.91
CA GLN A 175 0.12 22.94 -8.73
C GLN A 175 1.59 23.30 -8.48
N ASN A 176 2.07 23.16 -7.23
CA ASN A 176 3.43 23.53 -6.84
C ASN A 176 4.44 22.38 -6.96
N SER A 177 4.04 21.21 -7.43
CA SER A 177 4.88 20.02 -7.51
C SER A 177 4.91 19.35 -8.89
N ILE A 178 4.19 19.91 -9.85
CA ILE A 178 4.11 19.33 -11.20
C ILE A 178 5.45 19.47 -11.94
N ASP A 179 6.12 20.60 -11.83
CA ASP A 179 7.40 20.84 -12.49
C ASP A 179 8.48 19.89 -11.93
N GLU A 180 8.52 19.71 -10.61
CA GLU A 180 9.40 18.72 -9.97
C GLU A 180 9.11 17.29 -10.45
N ALA A 181 7.84 16.93 -10.62
CA ALA A 181 7.47 15.60 -11.12
C ALA A 181 7.99 15.38 -12.55
N ILE A 182 7.87 16.38 -13.43
CA ILE A 182 8.34 16.30 -14.82
C ILE A 182 9.87 16.21 -14.89
N GLU A 183 10.58 16.90 -14.00
CA GLU A 183 12.05 16.93 -14.00
C GLU A 183 12.70 15.70 -13.37
N ARG A 184 12.00 14.99 -12.44
CA ARG A 184 12.58 13.93 -11.61
C ARG A 184 12.00 12.54 -11.83
N LEU A 185 10.87 12.43 -12.49
CA LEU A 185 10.19 11.17 -12.80
C LEU A 185 10.16 10.89 -14.31
#